data_bf8d76ec123100405e17809930434106
#
_entry.id   bf8d76ec123100405e17809930434106
#
_cell.length_a   1.000
_cell.length_b   1.000
_cell.length_c   1.000
_cell.angle_alpha   90.00
_cell.angle_beta   90.00
_cell.angle_gamma   90.00
#
_symmetry.space_group_name_H-M   'P 1'
#
loop_
_entity.id
_entity.type
_entity.pdbx_description
1 polymer ?
#
loop_
_entity_poly.entity_id
_entity_poly.type
_entity_poly.pdbx_seq_one_letter_code
_entity_poly.pdbx_strand_id
1 'polypeptide(L)'
;PVNVYHADFKIKINNAVEKASSIVLCAVQKNLHAARKVLSGIIGNVPKNNKPKTIIFDLRFLSAIKQKVFLGSEKTLFVKHTAMMREACKELPQSVEYVPLACEAHSHRSVALAKTVAAPIMATGVGSALMYATSSGPYYAQSLSGSPDIEMIKNRMAQLFTQLDASVRNKYRPAFDKWNELVDKLNHERNTVPFACLTTILSTAINETPEGDTNVAVVMGCKSAKDRTISIVLGNSMLQTLFEKRLADGREIEKLFDQQGYFNCDSLTAKELMMLKDLFDIRVLHLSNKFNVGLQGNINTDVLQDSFFKNVDF
;
A
#
# COMPACT_ATOMS: atom_id res chain seq x y z
N PRO A 1 1.99 -23.33 5.46
CA PRO A 1 2.69 -22.69 4.34
C PRO A 1 2.78 -21.19 4.59
N VAL A 2 3.98 -20.64 4.42
CA VAL A 2 4.23 -19.21 4.55
C VAL A 2 3.83 -18.60 3.20
N ASN A 3 2.72 -17.88 3.15
CA ASN A 3 2.30 -17.19 1.94
C ASN A 3 3.11 -15.91 1.80
N VAL A 4 4.23 -15.99 1.09
CA VAL A 4 5.08 -14.85 0.71
C VAL A 4 5.28 -14.91 -0.79
N TYR A 5 5.02 -13.82 -1.45
CA TYR A 5 5.12 -13.71 -2.91
C TYR A 5 5.85 -12.41 -3.27
N HIS A 6 6.60 -12.44 -4.38
CA HIS A 6 7.19 -11.26 -4.97
C HIS A 6 6.38 -10.86 -6.20
N ALA A 7 6.00 -9.61 -6.26
CA ALA A 7 5.34 -9.02 -7.41
C ALA A 7 6.27 -7.95 -8.01
N ASP A 8 6.82 -8.24 -9.19
CA ASP A 8 7.67 -7.32 -9.93
C ASP A 8 6.85 -6.74 -11.08
N PHE A 9 6.79 -5.42 -11.12
CA PHE A 9 6.08 -4.69 -12.17
C PHE A 9 7.07 -3.88 -12.97
N LYS A 10 6.99 -4.03 -14.29
CA LYS A 10 7.74 -3.21 -15.22
C LYS A 10 6.84 -2.06 -15.70
N ILE A 11 7.33 -0.85 -15.60
CA ILE A 11 6.63 0.35 -16.00
C ILE A 11 7.38 0.96 -17.17
N LYS A 12 6.72 1.02 -18.33
CA LYS A 12 7.27 1.71 -19.50
C LYS A 12 6.81 3.15 -19.49
N ILE A 13 7.79 4.06 -19.47
CA ILE A 13 7.56 5.50 -19.57
C ILE A 13 8.04 5.95 -20.94
N ASN A 14 7.13 6.46 -21.79
CA ASN A 14 7.42 7.04 -23.11
C ASN A 14 8.26 6.14 -24.04
N ASN A 15 8.02 4.83 -24.05
CA ASN A 15 8.72 3.80 -24.82
C ASN A 15 10.24 3.69 -24.58
N ALA A 16 10.84 4.51 -23.74
CA ALA A 16 12.29 4.60 -23.58
C ALA A 16 12.81 4.13 -22.22
N VAL A 17 12.03 4.20 -21.17
CA VAL A 17 12.49 3.87 -19.81
C VAL A 17 11.62 2.79 -19.21
N GLU A 18 12.25 1.70 -18.81
CA GLU A 18 11.63 0.64 -18.06
C GLU A 18 12.05 0.77 -16.60
N LYS A 19 11.10 1.10 -15.72
CA LYS A 19 11.31 1.06 -14.28
C LYS A 19 10.78 -0.26 -13.73
N ALA A 20 11.54 -0.90 -12.87
CA ALA A 20 11.13 -2.08 -12.14
C ALA A 20 10.74 -1.69 -10.70
N SER A 21 9.57 -2.10 -10.28
CA SER A 21 9.11 -1.96 -8.90
C SER A 21 8.89 -3.36 -8.34
N SER A 22 9.47 -3.63 -7.17
CA SER A 22 9.34 -4.90 -6.47
C SER A 22 8.59 -4.73 -5.17
N ILE A 23 7.53 -5.51 -5.01
CA ILE A 23 6.69 -5.52 -3.82
C ILE A 23 6.65 -6.93 -3.27
N VAL A 24 6.85 -7.07 -1.97
CA VAL A 24 6.69 -8.34 -1.27
C VAL A 24 5.28 -8.44 -0.70
N LEU A 25 4.52 -9.44 -1.14
CA LEU A 25 3.22 -9.76 -0.57
C LEU A 25 3.41 -10.77 0.55
N CYS A 26 2.96 -10.43 1.75
CA CYS A 26 3.19 -11.26 2.91
C CYS A 26 1.94 -11.41 3.78
N ALA A 27 1.53 -12.65 4.05
CA ALA A 27 0.52 -12.93 5.06
C ALA A 27 1.04 -12.66 6.48
N VAL A 28 0.13 -12.54 7.44
CA VAL A 28 0.49 -12.41 8.85
C VAL A 28 1.30 -13.61 9.32
N GLN A 29 2.49 -13.39 9.86
CA GLN A 29 3.33 -14.42 10.42
C GLN A 29 2.91 -14.73 11.87
N LYS A 30 2.85 -16.02 12.20
CA LYS A 30 2.33 -16.50 13.49
C LYS A 30 3.41 -16.96 14.45
N ASN A 31 4.64 -17.13 13.97
CA ASN A 31 5.78 -17.56 14.77
C ASN A 31 7.10 -16.97 14.25
N LEU A 32 8.10 -16.94 15.10
CA LEU A 32 9.40 -16.33 14.83
C LEU A 32 10.15 -17.00 13.67
N HIS A 33 10.09 -18.32 13.56
CA HIS A 33 10.74 -19.05 12.47
C HIS A 33 10.19 -18.62 11.09
N ALA A 34 8.86 -18.46 10.97
CA ALA A 34 8.25 -17.97 9.75
C ALA A 34 8.62 -16.51 9.48
N ALA A 35 8.68 -15.66 10.51
CA ALA A 35 9.13 -14.27 10.39
C ALA A 35 10.56 -14.17 9.88
N ARG A 36 11.49 -14.98 10.39
CA ARG A 36 12.89 -15.07 9.92
C ARG A 36 12.98 -15.43 8.44
N LYS A 37 12.22 -16.45 7.99
CA LYS A 37 12.19 -16.83 6.58
C LYS A 37 11.67 -15.71 5.67
N VAL A 38 10.63 -15.01 6.11
CA VAL A 38 10.08 -13.86 5.38
C VAL A 38 11.10 -12.76 5.27
N LEU A 39 11.75 -12.39 6.38
CA LEU A 39 12.77 -11.35 6.39
C LEU A 39 13.96 -11.69 5.50
N SER A 40 14.46 -12.92 5.57
CA SER A 40 15.53 -13.37 4.68
C SER A 40 15.14 -13.25 3.20
N GLY A 41 13.88 -13.58 2.88
CA GLY A 41 13.33 -13.39 1.52
C GLY A 41 13.23 -11.92 1.11
N ILE A 42 12.76 -11.04 2.01
CA ILE A 42 12.67 -9.60 1.74
C ILE A 42 14.06 -9.01 1.46
N ILE A 43 15.01 -9.28 2.36
CA ILE A 43 16.38 -8.77 2.26
C ILE A 43 17.12 -9.32 1.04
N GLY A 44 16.90 -10.60 0.73
CA GLY A 44 17.49 -11.23 -0.47
C GLY A 44 17.00 -10.64 -1.80
N ASN A 45 15.89 -9.92 -1.79
CA ASN A 45 15.30 -9.26 -2.96
C ASN A 45 15.48 -7.74 -2.98
N VAL A 46 16.05 -7.15 -1.94
CA VAL A 46 16.46 -5.74 -1.97
C VAL A 46 17.63 -5.59 -2.94
N PRO A 47 17.71 -4.50 -3.72
CA PRO A 47 18.83 -4.28 -4.62
C PRO A 47 20.18 -4.41 -3.91
N LYS A 48 21.08 -5.23 -4.47
CA LYS A 48 22.43 -5.44 -3.91
C LYS A 48 23.35 -4.27 -4.30
N ASN A 49 23.11 -3.11 -3.73
CA ASN A 49 23.85 -1.88 -4.00
C ASN A 49 24.82 -1.49 -2.87
N ASN A 50 25.22 -2.45 -2.05
CA ASN A 50 26.16 -2.30 -0.92
C ASN A 50 25.72 -1.31 0.18
N LYS A 51 24.44 -0.95 0.25
CA LYS A 51 23.93 -0.09 1.30
C LYS A 51 23.83 -0.86 2.62
N PRO A 52 24.41 -0.35 3.71
CA PRO A 52 24.53 -1.10 4.98
C PRO A 52 23.22 -1.18 5.78
N LYS A 53 22.23 -0.37 5.43
CA LYS A 53 20.94 -0.31 6.14
C LYS A 53 19.80 -0.74 5.23
N THR A 54 18.77 -1.31 5.82
CA THR A 54 17.50 -1.61 5.14
C THR A 54 16.33 -1.19 6.01
N ILE A 55 15.42 -0.41 5.45
CA ILE A 55 14.14 -0.09 6.08
C ILE A 55 13.04 -0.88 5.39
N ILE A 56 12.20 -1.54 6.18
CA ILE A 56 11.07 -2.31 5.69
C ILE A 56 9.79 -1.55 6.05
N PHE A 57 9.13 -0.95 5.05
CA PHE A 57 7.76 -0.45 5.21
C PHE A 57 6.78 -1.59 4.99
N ASP A 58 6.11 -2.00 6.04
CA ASP A 58 5.14 -3.10 6.02
C ASP A 58 3.72 -2.56 6.10
N LEU A 59 3.07 -2.42 4.94
CA LEU A 59 1.71 -1.90 4.80
C LEU A 59 0.71 -3.02 5.09
N ARG A 60 0.01 -2.91 6.22
CA ARG A 60 -0.98 -3.88 6.68
C ARG A 60 -2.39 -3.41 6.45
N PHE A 61 -3.10 -4.13 5.58
CA PHE A 61 -4.46 -3.83 5.19
C PHE A 61 -5.45 -4.46 6.15
N LEU A 62 -6.05 -3.63 6.99
CA LEU A 62 -6.93 -4.03 8.07
C LEU A 62 -8.33 -3.43 7.85
N SER A 63 -9.36 -4.12 8.31
CA SER A 63 -10.74 -3.63 8.23
C SER A 63 -11.22 -3.11 9.58
N ALA A 64 -11.52 -1.82 9.67
CA ALA A 64 -12.07 -1.19 10.87
C ALA A 64 -13.41 -1.82 11.27
N ILE A 65 -14.26 -2.15 10.31
CA ILE A 65 -15.56 -2.79 10.55
C ILE A 65 -15.37 -4.13 11.26
N LYS A 66 -14.45 -4.98 10.78
CA LYS A 66 -14.19 -6.27 11.43
C LYS A 66 -13.63 -6.14 12.84
N GLN A 67 -12.86 -5.09 13.10
CA GLN A 67 -12.26 -4.92 14.42
C GLN A 67 -13.26 -4.48 15.49
N LYS A 68 -14.29 -3.73 15.10
CA LYS A 68 -15.30 -3.21 16.03
C LYS A 68 -16.43 -4.19 16.26
N VAL A 69 -16.85 -4.92 15.24
CA VAL A 69 -18.00 -5.85 15.31
C VAL A 69 -17.58 -7.26 15.75
N PHE A 70 -16.37 -7.69 15.46
CA PHE A 70 -15.89 -9.07 15.71
C PHE A 70 -14.70 -9.17 16.67
N LEU A 71 -14.70 -8.36 17.73
CA LEU A 71 -13.81 -8.52 18.89
C LEU A 71 -12.31 -8.70 18.59
N GLY A 72 -11.74 -7.83 17.74
CA GLY A 72 -10.29 -7.59 17.81
C GLY A 72 -9.33 -8.65 17.25
N SER A 73 -9.83 -9.68 16.55
CA SER A 73 -8.96 -10.78 16.08
C SER A 73 -7.88 -10.37 15.09
N GLU A 74 -8.16 -9.39 14.20
CA GLU A 74 -7.15 -8.88 13.25
C GLU A 74 -6.11 -8.01 13.96
N LYS A 75 -6.52 -7.18 14.91
CA LYS A 75 -5.62 -6.36 15.75
C LYS A 75 -4.62 -7.23 16.48
N THR A 76 -5.09 -8.24 17.17
CA THR A 76 -4.23 -9.17 17.94
C THR A 76 -3.24 -9.89 17.04
N LEU A 77 -3.67 -10.34 15.86
CA LEU A 77 -2.79 -10.99 14.89
C LEU A 77 -1.73 -10.03 14.36
N PHE A 78 -2.09 -8.79 14.10
CA PHE A 78 -1.16 -7.77 13.62
C PHE A 78 -0.12 -7.39 14.67
N VAL A 79 -0.54 -7.19 15.92
CA VAL A 79 0.38 -6.92 17.05
C VAL A 79 1.38 -8.07 17.21
N LYS A 80 0.91 -9.32 17.17
CA LYS A 80 1.79 -10.50 17.23
C LYS A 80 2.75 -10.55 16.04
N HIS A 81 2.25 -10.31 14.83
CA HIS A 81 3.10 -10.27 13.64
C HIS A 81 4.19 -9.21 13.75
N THR A 82 3.83 -7.99 14.15
CA THR A 82 4.78 -6.89 14.36
C THR A 82 5.86 -7.25 15.37
N ALA A 83 5.48 -7.85 16.49
CA ALA A 83 6.43 -8.30 17.50
C ALA A 83 7.39 -9.37 16.95
N MET A 84 6.87 -10.36 16.21
CA MET A 84 7.69 -11.41 15.58
C MET A 84 8.66 -10.84 14.53
N MET A 85 8.21 -9.91 13.71
CA MET A 85 9.05 -9.27 12.68
C MET A 85 10.15 -8.44 13.32
N ARG A 86 9.83 -7.64 14.35
CA ARG A 86 10.82 -6.85 15.09
C ARG A 86 11.87 -7.74 15.78
N GLU A 87 11.44 -8.83 16.39
CA GLU A 87 12.37 -9.77 17.03
C GLU A 87 13.29 -10.42 15.99
N ALA A 88 12.74 -10.86 14.87
CA ALA A 88 13.52 -11.43 13.79
C ALA A 88 14.52 -10.43 13.18
N CYS A 89 14.21 -9.13 13.13
CA CYS A 89 15.14 -8.10 12.67
C CYS A 89 16.39 -7.98 13.55
N LYS A 90 16.25 -8.17 14.87
CA LYS A 90 17.40 -8.08 15.81
C LYS A 90 18.46 -9.16 15.58
N GLU A 91 18.09 -10.26 14.95
CA GLU A 91 18.98 -11.39 14.69
C GLU A 91 19.74 -11.27 13.37
N LEU A 92 19.47 -10.24 12.59
CA LEU A 92 20.12 -10.05 11.29
C LEU A 92 21.48 -9.38 11.44
N PRO A 93 22.48 -9.77 10.61
CA PRO A 93 23.82 -9.22 10.66
C PRO A 93 23.92 -7.77 10.19
N GLN A 94 22.90 -7.27 9.49
CA GLN A 94 22.83 -5.91 8.97
C GLN A 94 21.80 -5.09 9.75
N SER A 95 21.94 -3.77 9.70
CA SER A 95 20.96 -2.88 10.33
C SER A 95 19.64 -2.92 9.55
N VAL A 96 18.63 -3.53 10.15
CA VAL A 96 17.28 -3.60 9.57
C VAL A 96 16.30 -2.92 10.50
N GLU A 97 15.59 -1.94 9.97
CA GLU A 97 14.51 -1.26 10.67
C GLU A 97 13.17 -1.72 10.11
N TYR A 98 12.27 -2.16 10.98
CA TYR A 98 10.94 -2.61 10.60
C TYR A 98 9.89 -1.58 11.00
N VAL A 99 9.20 -1.02 10.01
CA VAL A 99 8.21 0.04 10.16
C VAL A 99 6.85 -0.47 9.70
N PRO A 100 6.01 -0.96 10.63
CA PRO A 100 4.65 -1.40 10.32
C PRO A 100 3.71 -0.19 10.18
N LEU A 101 2.87 -0.22 9.16
CA LEU A 101 1.87 0.78 8.85
C LEU A 101 0.50 0.13 8.67
N ALA A 102 -0.45 0.49 9.52
CA ALA A 102 -1.83 0.01 9.39
C ALA A 102 -2.60 0.91 8.42
N CYS A 103 -3.15 0.34 7.37
CA CYS A 103 -3.96 1.02 6.37
C CYS A 103 -5.38 0.46 6.37
N GLU A 104 -6.38 1.32 6.28
CA GLU A 104 -7.78 0.90 6.18
C GLU A 104 -8.02 0.21 4.84
N ALA A 105 -8.62 -0.99 4.87
CA ALA A 105 -9.08 -1.67 3.67
C ALA A 105 -10.21 -2.63 3.98
N HIS A 106 -11.28 -2.57 3.22
CA HIS A 106 -12.40 -3.48 3.36
C HIS A 106 -12.17 -4.78 2.58
N SER A 107 -12.70 -5.88 3.09
CA SER A 107 -12.74 -7.13 2.34
C SER A 107 -14.06 -7.22 1.58
N HIS A 108 -14.08 -7.99 0.49
CA HIS A 108 -15.30 -8.30 -0.28
C HIS A 108 -16.48 -8.71 0.61
N ARG A 109 -16.25 -9.58 1.60
CA ARG A 109 -17.30 -9.99 2.55
C ARG A 109 -17.81 -8.86 3.43
N SER A 110 -16.96 -7.88 3.74
CA SER A 110 -17.36 -6.71 4.54
C SER A 110 -18.21 -5.74 3.72
N VAL A 111 -17.87 -5.55 2.45
CA VAL A 111 -18.66 -4.74 1.50
C VAL A 111 -20.01 -5.40 1.21
N ALA A 112 -20.05 -6.71 0.96
CA ALA A 112 -21.30 -7.45 0.77
C ALA A 112 -22.20 -7.38 2.02
N LEU A 113 -21.64 -7.55 3.22
CA LEU A 113 -22.37 -7.43 4.47
C LEU A 113 -22.89 -6.00 4.69
N ALA A 114 -22.10 -4.98 4.37
CA ALA A 114 -22.54 -3.59 4.44
C ALA A 114 -23.67 -3.29 3.44
N LYS A 115 -23.60 -3.81 2.22
CA LYS A 115 -24.67 -3.64 1.21
C LYS A 115 -25.98 -4.37 1.61
N THR A 116 -25.89 -5.53 2.24
CA THR A 116 -27.09 -6.35 2.55
C THR A 116 -27.72 -6.04 3.92
N VAL A 117 -26.92 -5.72 4.93
CA VAL A 117 -27.39 -5.54 6.31
C VAL A 117 -27.40 -4.07 6.71
N ALA A 118 -26.45 -3.27 6.28
CA ALA A 118 -26.31 -1.88 6.68
C ALA A 118 -27.13 -0.92 5.80
N ALA A 119 -27.51 -1.29 4.59
CA ALA A 119 -28.30 -0.41 3.73
C ALA A 119 -29.63 0.03 4.36
N PRO A 120 -30.45 -0.86 4.99
CA PRO A 120 -31.65 -0.45 5.67
C PRO A 120 -31.37 0.34 6.97
N ILE A 121 -30.25 0.08 7.66
CA ILE A 121 -29.86 0.80 8.88
C ILE A 121 -29.26 2.17 8.54
N MET A 122 -28.56 2.28 7.42
CA MET A 122 -27.99 3.54 6.92
C MET A 122 -29.07 4.53 6.50
N ALA A 123 -30.22 4.05 6.03
CA ALA A 123 -31.36 4.89 5.69
C ALA A 123 -31.95 5.63 6.91
N THR A 124 -31.66 5.20 8.13
CA THR A 124 -32.16 5.82 9.36
C THR A 124 -31.31 6.97 9.93
N GLY A 125 -30.21 7.36 9.24
CA GLY A 125 -29.31 8.43 9.71
C GLY A 125 -28.42 8.06 10.90
N VAL A 126 -28.88 7.18 11.78
CA VAL A 126 -28.12 6.72 12.96
C VAL A 126 -26.99 5.78 12.56
N GLY A 127 -27.21 4.94 11.56
CA GLY A 127 -26.20 4.03 11.01
C GLY A 127 -25.05 4.76 10.34
N SER A 128 -25.33 5.85 9.59
CA SER A 128 -24.28 6.66 8.96
C SER A 128 -23.46 7.43 9.99
N ALA A 129 -24.08 7.98 11.05
CA ALA A 129 -23.37 8.62 12.15
C ALA A 129 -22.48 7.64 12.93
N LEU A 130 -22.95 6.41 13.15
CA LEU A 130 -22.15 5.35 13.81
C LEU A 130 -20.98 4.89 12.95
N MET A 131 -21.18 4.72 11.65
CA MET A 131 -20.11 4.40 10.69
C MET A 131 -19.08 5.53 10.58
N TYR A 132 -19.55 6.79 10.54
CA TYR A 132 -18.67 7.97 10.48
C TYR A 132 -17.85 8.16 11.76
N ALA A 133 -18.51 8.06 12.93
CA ALA A 133 -17.82 8.14 14.23
C ALA A 133 -16.86 6.97 14.48
N THR A 134 -17.03 5.86 13.76
CA THR A 134 -16.19 4.68 13.90
C THR A 134 -15.05 4.62 12.90
N SER A 135 -15.09 5.38 11.80
CA SER A 135 -14.05 5.46 10.79
C SER A 135 -13.15 6.69 10.93
N SER A 136 -13.52 7.65 11.76
CA SER A 136 -12.78 8.90 11.92
C SER A 136 -11.82 8.86 13.09
N GLY A 137 -10.53 8.96 12.81
CA GLY A 137 -9.52 9.38 13.78
C GLY A 137 -8.12 8.78 13.54
N PRO A 138 -7.08 9.55 13.85
CA PRO A 138 -5.69 9.11 13.89
C PRO A 138 -5.46 7.92 14.83
N TYR A 139 -6.45 7.57 15.61
CA TYR A 139 -6.53 6.45 16.55
C TYR A 139 -6.30 5.08 15.91
N TYR A 140 -6.54 4.94 14.61
CA TYR A 140 -6.50 3.64 13.96
C TYR A 140 -5.07 3.14 13.73
N ALA A 141 -4.22 3.98 13.19
CA ALA A 141 -2.82 3.63 12.96
C ALA A 141 -2.02 3.55 14.27
N GLN A 142 -2.27 4.46 15.20
CA GLN A 142 -1.57 4.51 16.49
C GLN A 142 -2.04 3.44 17.48
N SER A 143 -3.33 3.13 17.54
CA SER A 143 -3.88 2.18 18.54
C SER A 143 -3.65 0.72 18.17
N LEU A 144 -3.29 0.43 16.90
CA LEU A 144 -3.29 -0.94 16.39
C LEU A 144 -2.04 -1.73 16.64
N SER A 145 -0.88 -1.13 16.91
CA SER A 145 0.31 -1.91 16.70
C SER A 145 1.52 -1.60 17.56
N GLY A 146 1.43 -0.66 18.50
CA GLY A 146 2.69 -0.06 18.93
C GLY A 146 3.46 0.40 17.70
N SER A 147 2.73 0.85 16.68
CA SER A 147 3.30 1.51 15.50
C SER A 147 4.14 2.67 15.98
N PRO A 148 5.25 2.93 15.31
CA PRO A 148 5.97 4.16 15.54
C PRO A 148 5.02 5.34 15.36
N ASP A 149 5.26 6.40 16.10
CA ASP A 149 4.54 7.64 15.97
C ASP A 149 4.53 8.10 14.51
N ILE A 150 3.40 8.62 14.04
CA ILE A 150 3.26 9.13 12.67
C ILE A 150 4.35 10.15 12.36
N GLU A 151 4.69 11.03 13.31
CA GLU A 151 5.79 11.99 13.16
C GLU A 151 7.15 11.31 12.98
N MET A 152 7.39 10.19 13.65
CA MET A 152 8.61 9.42 13.46
C MET A 152 8.67 8.80 12.06
N ILE A 153 7.53 8.31 11.54
CA ILE A 153 7.43 7.77 10.18
C ILE A 153 7.70 8.86 9.14
N LYS A 154 7.09 10.04 9.32
CA LYS A 154 7.33 11.22 8.47
C LYS A 154 8.80 11.62 8.48
N ASN A 155 9.38 11.76 9.65
CA ASN A 155 10.79 12.11 9.83
C ASN A 155 11.71 11.07 9.17
N ARG A 156 11.39 9.78 9.28
CA ARG A 156 12.17 8.73 8.64
C ARG A 156 12.10 8.81 7.11
N MET A 157 10.93 8.99 6.54
CA MET A 157 10.78 9.16 5.10
C MET A 157 11.47 10.45 4.63
N ALA A 158 11.37 11.54 5.39
CA ALA A 158 12.06 12.79 5.09
C ALA A 158 13.58 12.62 5.06
N GLN A 159 14.16 11.90 6.03
CA GLN A 159 15.59 11.58 6.05
C GLN A 159 16.01 10.78 4.80
N LEU A 160 15.23 9.77 4.42
CA LEU A 160 15.48 8.99 3.21
C LEU A 160 15.37 9.86 1.95
N PHE A 161 14.37 10.73 1.90
CA PHE A 161 14.16 11.63 0.77
C PHE A 161 15.29 12.64 0.61
N THR A 162 15.93 13.08 1.70
CA THR A 162 17.10 13.98 1.61
C THR A 162 18.35 13.31 1.03
N GLN A 163 18.42 11.99 1.02
CA GLN A 163 19.52 11.23 0.38
C GLN A 163 19.45 11.22 -1.14
N LEU A 164 18.31 11.60 -1.73
CA LEU A 164 18.15 11.69 -3.17
C LEU A 164 19.00 12.86 -3.73
N ASP A 165 19.54 12.67 -4.94
CA ASP A 165 20.09 13.76 -5.72
C ASP A 165 19.13 14.93 -5.85
N ALA A 166 19.64 16.15 -5.97
CA ALA A 166 18.82 17.35 -6.06
C ALA A 166 17.81 17.30 -7.23
N SER A 167 18.25 16.79 -8.39
CA SER A 167 17.38 16.64 -9.57
C SER A 167 16.27 15.62 -9.35
N VAL A 168 16.60 14.46 -8.79
CA VAL A 168 15.65 13.40 -8.45
C VAL A 168 14.71 13.87 -7.35
N ARG A 169 15.24 14.49 -6.31
CA ARG A 169 14.45 15.06 -5.21
C ARG A 169 13.46 16.10 -5.71
N ASN A 170 13.85 17.02 -6.59
CA ASN A 170 12.94 18.00 -7.17
C ASN A 170 11.83 17.34 -7.99
N LYS A 171 12.17 16.32 -8.78
CA LYS A 171 11.20 15.55 -9.57
C LYS A 171 10.16 14.86 -8.69
N TYR A 172 10.59 14.24 -7.58
CA TYR A 172 9.70 13.46 -6.70
C TYR A 172 9.14 14.27 -5.53
N ARG A 173 9.44 15.57 -5.42
CA ARG A 173 8.90 16.46 -4.37
C ARG A 173 7.37 16.40 -4.28
N PRO A 174 6.59 16.51 -5.38
CA PRO A 174 5.13 16.43 -5.31
C PRO A 174 4.64 15.09 -4.75
N ALA A 175 5.33 13.99 -5.10
CA ALA A 175 5.00 12.66 -4.58
C ALA A 175 5.28 12.56 -3.07
N PHE A 176 6.40 13.12 -2.60
CA PHE A 176 6.75 13.14 -1.19
C PHE A 176 5.78 14.00 -0.37
N ASP A 177 5.45 15.20 -0.84
CA ASP A 177 4.53 16.11 -0.15
C ASP A 177 3.13 15.47 -0.03
N LYS A 178 2.64 14.82 -1.10
CA LYS A 178 1.38 14.10 -1.05
C LYS A 178 1.43 12.85 -0.16
N TRP A 179 2.52 12.10 -0.18
CA TRP A 179 2.73 10.98 0.75
C TRP A 179 2.65 11.44 2.21
N ASN A 180 3.28 12.58 2.52
CA ASN A 180 3.33 13.17 3.86
C ASN A 180 1.93 13.62 4.34
N GLU A 181 1.09 14.10 3.43
CA GLU A 181 -0.32 14.41 3.71
C GLU A 181 -1.15 13.13 3.96
N LEU A 182 -0.96 12.11 3.12
CA LEU A 182 -1.77 10.89 3.17
C LEU A 182 -1.45 10.01 4.38
N VAL A 183 -0.24 10.05 4.92
CA VAL A 183 0.11 9.26 6.11
C VAL A 183 -0.77 9.60 7.31
N ASP A 184 -1.25 10.83 7.41
CA ASP A 184 -2.20 11.25 8.46
C ASP A 184 -3.63 10.74 8.23
N LYS A 185 -3.92 10.27 7.01
CA LYS A 185 -5.26 9.88 6.55
C LYS A 185 -5.38 8.38 6.25
N LEU A 186 -4.51 7.55 6.83
CA LEU A 186 -4.48 6.08 6.58
C LEU A 186 -5.70 5.33 7.11
N ASN A 187 -6.50 5.96 7.93
CA ASN A 187 -7.78 5.47 8.43
C ASN A 187 -8.93 5.58 7.41
N HIS A 188 -8.64 6.07 6.20
CA HIS A 188 -9.64 6.20 5.14
C HIS A 188 -9.24 5.33 3.94
N GLU A 189 -10.12 4.40 3.55
CA GLU A 189 -9.85 3.40 2.51
C GLU A 189 -9.42 4.01 1.18
N ARG A 190 -10.02 5.14 0.77
CA ARG A 190 -9.69 5.85 -0.47
C ARG A 190 -8.23 6.29 -0.56
N ASN A 191 -7.54 6.39 0.58
CA ASN A 191 -6.15 6.81 0.64
C ASN A 191 -5.17 5.65 0.59
N THR A 192 -5.63 4.43 0.81
CA THR A 192 -4.76 3.26 0.95
C THR A 192 -3.99 2.93 -0.33
N VAL A 193 -4.66 2.89 -1.49
CA VAL A 193 -3.98 2.60 -2.76
C VAL A 193 -3.06 3.74 -3.18
N PRO A 194 -3.47 5.02 -3.16
CA PRO A 194 -2.57 6.15 -3.44
C PRO A 194 -1.36 6.19 -2.49
N PHE A 195 -1.57 5.97 -1.20
CA PHE A 195 -0.48 5.92 -0.23
C PHE A 195 0.49 4.77 -0.49
N ALA A 196 -0.01 3.57 -0.77
CA ALA A 196 0.80 2.42 -1.14
C ALA A 196 1.61 2.70 -2.41
N CYS A 197 0.99 3.34 -3.40
CA CYS A 197 1.62 3.74 -4.65
C CYS A 197 2.77 4.73 -4.39
N LEU A 198 2.51 5.81 -3.66
CA LEU A 198 3.53 6.82 -3.36
C LEU A 198 4.68 6.23 -2.52
N THR A 199 4.38 5.34 -1.56
CA THR A 199 5.40 4.61 -0.80
C THR A 199 6.30 3.79 -1.73
N THR A 200 5.71 3.10 -2.70
CA THR A 200 6.45 2.28 -3.67
C THR A 200 7.32 3.15 -4.59
N ILE A 201 6.77 4.24 -5.12
CA ILE A 201 7.50 5.19 -6.00
C ILE A 201 8.71 5.80 -5.28
N LEU A 202 8.50 6.32 -4.08
CA LEU A 202 9.57 6.92 -3.28
C LEU A 202 10.63 5.89 -2.90
N SER A 203 10.21 4.69 -2.51
CA SER A 203 11.13 3.59 -2.20
C SER A 203 11.99 3.19 -3.40
N THR A 204 11.40 3.13 -4.59
CA THR A 204 12.12 2.85 -5.83
C THR A 204 13.15 3.94 -6.13
N ALA A 205 12.76 5.22 -6.03
CA ALA A 205 13.66 6.34 -6.25
C ALA A 205 14.85 6.33 -5.26
N ILE A 206 14.59 6.02 -3.98
CA ILE A 206 15.63 5.89 -2.95
C ILE A 206 16.59 4.73 -3.26
N ASN A 207 16.06 3.60 -3.69
CA ASN A 207 16.86 2.43 -4.01
C ASN A 207 17.75 2.65 -5.25
N GLU A 208 17.27 3.40 -6.24
CA GLU A 208 18.00 3.73 -7.48
C GLU A 208 19.11 4.77 -7.23
N THR A 209 19.09 5.51 -6.12
CA THR A 209 20.11 6.53 -5.80
C THR A 209 21.35 5.88 -5.23
N PRO A 210 22.53 6.02 -5.89
CA PRO A 210 23.76 5.35 -5.46
C PRO A 210 24.34 5.86 -4.13
N GLU A 211 24.19 7.14 -3.85
CA GLU A 211 24.84 7.83 -2.71
C GLU A 211 24.16 7.53 -1.36
N GLY A 212 22.97 6.98 -1.37
CA GLY A 212 22.26 6.66 -0.13
C GLY A 212 22.88 5.48 0.63
N ASP A 213 22.79 5.49 1.96
CA ASP A 213 23.27 4.41 2.84
C ASP A 213 22.17 3.37 3.17
N THR A 214 20.96 3.60 2.69
CA THR A 214 19.78 2.84 3.10
C THR A 214 18.99 2.32 1.89
N ASN A 215 18.65 1.04 1.92
CA ASN A 215 17.67 0.44 1.04
C ASN A 215 16.28 0.49 1.66
N VAL A 216 15.26 0.53 0.82
CA VAL A 216 13.86 0.48 1.25
C VAL A 216 13.16 -0.72 0.61
N ALA A 217 12.57 -1.56 1.42
CA ALA A 217 11.70 -2.64 0.99
C ALA A 217 10.24 -2.30 1.31
N VAL A 218 9.34 -2.53 0.36
CA VAL A 218 7.90 -2.38 0.57
C VAL A 218 7.27 -3.75 0.68
N VAL A 219 6.61 -3.99 1.80
CA VAL A 219 5.84 -5.20 2.06
C VAL A 219 4.38 -4.81 2.14
N MET A 220 3.52 -5.59 1.48
CA MET A 220 2.07 -5.40 1.48
C MET A 220 1.38 -6.66 1.96
N GLY A 221 0.44 -6.52 2.88
CA GLY A 221 -0.23 -7.69 3.39
C GLY A 221 -1.53 -7.45 4.15
N CYS A 222 -2.38 -8.45 4.11
CA CYS A 222 -3.52 -8.60 4.99
C CYS A 222 -3.38 -9.91 5.76
N LYS A 223 -4.42 -10.38 6.43
CA LYS A 223 -4.39 -11.63 7.20
C LYS A 223 -3.86 -12.83 6.38
N SER A 224 -4.29 -12.97 5.13
CA SER A 224 -3.96 -14.10 4.24
C SER A 224 -3.11 -13.73 3.03
N ALA A 225 -2.81 -12.46 2.82
CA ALA A 225 -2.20 -11.88 1.62
C ALA A 225 -2.93 -12.25 0.30
N LYS A 226 -4.24 -12.44 0.35
CA LYS A 226 -5.04 -12.84 -0.83
C LYS A 226 -5.98 -11.72 -1.26
N ASP A 227 -7.14 -11.55 -0.64
CA ASP A 227 -8.20 -10.66 -1.12
C ASP A 227 -7.77 -9.19 -1.19
N ARG A 228 -7.67 -8.54 -0.03
CA ARG A 228 -7.33 -7.12 0.09
C ARG A 228 -5.96 -6.80 -0.51
N THR A 229 -4.98 -7.67 -0.23
CA THR A 229 -3.60 -7.45 -0.70
C THR A 229 -3.53 -7.46 -2.22
N ILE A 230 -4.12 -8.43 -2.88
CA ILE A 230 -4.07 -8.54 -4.35
C ILE A 230 -4.79 -7.34 -4.99
N SER A 231 -5.97 -6.97 -4.50
CA SER A 231 -6.72 -5.82 -5.01
C SER A 231 -5.93 -4.50 -4.85
N ILE A 232 -5.30 -4.29 -3.69
CA ILE A 232 -4.50 -3.09 -3.45
C ILE A 232 -3.22 -3.09 -4.29
N VAL A 233 -2.55 -4.22 -4.43
CA VAL A 233 -1.36 -4.35 -5.28
C VAL A 233 -1.71 -4.11 -6.75
N LEU A 234 -2.87 -4.57 -7.22
CA LEU A 234 -3.37 -4.27 -8.56
C LEU A 234 -3.57 -2.75 -8.73
N GLY A 235 -4.33 -2.12 -7.84
CA GLY A 235 -4.55 -0.67 -7.87
C GLY A 235 -3.24 0.12 -7.75
N ASN A 236 -2.33 -0.29 -6.85
CA ASN A 236 -1.01 0.29 -6.71
C ASN A 236 -0.21 0.25 -8.02
N SER A 237 -0.18 -0.89 -8.71
CA SER A 237 0.58 -1.03 -9.95
C SER A 237 0.03 -0.18 -11.10
N MET A 238 -1.28 0.03 -11.12
CA MET A 238 -1.95 0.90 -12.09
C MET A 238 -1.64 2.38 -11.82
N LEU A 239 -1.85 2.82 -10.58
CA LEU A 239 -1.57 4.20 -10.18
C LEU A 239 -0.08 4.55 -10.28
N GLN A 240 0.80 3.61 -10.00
CA GLN A 240 2.24 3.82 -10.15
C GLN A 240 2.59 4.19 -11.59
N THR A 241 2.01 3.53 -12.59
CA THR A 241 2.22 3.89 -14.00
C THR A 241 1.69 5.29 -14.31
N LEU A 242 0.52 5.64 -13.80
CA LEU A 242 -0.07 6.97 -13.98
C LEU A 242 0.79 8.08 -13.36
N PHE A 243 1.22 7.88 -12.12
CA PHE A 243 2.00 8.88 -11.37
C PHE A 243 3.39 9.06 -11.96
N GLU A 244 4.10 7.98 -12.26
CA GLU A 244 5.41 8.05 -12.89
C GLU A 244 5.35 8.73 -14.27
N LYS A 245 4.30 8.46 -15.03
CA LYS A 245 4.08 9.13 -16.31
C LYS A 245 3.83 10.64 -16.13
N ARG A 246 2.97 11.04 -15.19
CA ARG A 246 2.77 12.47 -14.90
C ARG A 246 4.03 13.16 -14.44
N LEU A 247 4.81 12.53 -13.55
CA LEU A 247 6.09 13.05 -13.10
C LEU A 247 7.11 13.17 -14.26
N ALA A 248 7.12 12.22 -15.18
CA ALA A 248 7.98 12.27 -16.37
C ALA A 248 7.58 13.38 -17.35
N ASP A 249 6.29 13.62 -17.48
CA ASP A 249 5.72 14.67 -18.35
C ASP A 249 5.71 16.07 -17.69
N GLY A 250 6.22 16.20 -16.46
CA GLY A 250 6.18 17.44 -15.67
C GLY A 250 4.76 17.88 -15.29
N ARG A 251 3.81 16.94 -15.24
CA ARG A 251 2.41 17.22 -14.91
C ARG A 251 2.18 17.06 -13.42
N GLU A 252 1.29 17.88 -12.88
CA GLU A 252 0.97 17.91 -11.46
C GLU A 252 0.18 16.66 -11.04
N ILE A 253 0.71 15.91 -10.08
CA ILE A 253 0.01 14.77 -9.47
C ILE A 253 -1.03 15.21 -8.43
N GLU A 254 -0.89 16.40 -7.87
CA GLU A 254 -1.81 16.98 -6.89
C GLU A 254 -3.22 17.14 -7.48
N LYS A 255 -3.32 17.41 -8.77
CA LYS A 255 -4.61 17.49 -9.50
C LYS A 255 -5.37 16.16 -9.57
N LEU A 256 -4.73 15.05 -9.20
CA LEU A 256 -5.40 13.75 -9.06
C LEU A 256 -6.16 13.62 -7.74
N PHE A 257 -6.12 14.63 -6.89
CA PHE A 257 -6.76 14.60 -5.59
C PHE A 257 -7.79 15.73 -5.51
N ASP A 258 -8.90 15.46 -4.82
CA ASP A 258 -9.92 16.47 -4.55
C ASP A 258 -9.49 17.43 -3.43
N GLN A 259 -10.36 18.42 -3.14
CA GLN A 259 -10.10 19.41 -2.09
C GLN A 259 -9.96 18.79 -0.68
N GLN A 260 -10.49 17.59 -0.48
CA GLN A 260 -10.36 16.84 0.78
C GLN A 260 -9.09 15.99 0.82
N GLY A 261 -8.34 15.94 -0.29
CA GLY A 261 -7.12 15.16 -0.45
C GLY A 261 -7.37 13.70 -0.80
N TYR A 262 -8.58 13.33 -1.25
CA TYR A 262 -8.87 11.98 -1.74
C TYR A 262 -8.58 11.86 -3.22
N PHE A 263 -8.12 10.68 -3.64
CA PHE A 263 -7.91 10.42 -5.06
C PHE A 263 -9.24 10.57 -5.84
N ASN A 264 -9.19 11.39 -6.88
CA ASN A 264 -10.35 11.76 -7.68
C ASN A 264 -10.23 11.26 -9.12
N CYS A 265 -10.96 10.19 -9.45
CA CYS A 265 -11.00 9.65 -10.80
C CYS A 265 -11.59 10.59 -11.83
N ASP A 266 -12.46 11.53 -11.42
CA ASP A 266 -13.08 12.51 -12.34
C ASP A 266 -12.05 13.52 -12.88
N SER A 267 -10.88 13.63 -12.24
CA SER A 267 -9.75 14.44 -12.70
C SER A 267 -8.92 13.80 -13.81
N LEU A 268 -9.19 12.54 -14.14
CA LEU A 268 -8.46 11.80 -15.16
C LEU A 268 -8.90 12.23 -16.56
N THR A 269 -7.93 12.42 -17.45
CA THR A 269 -8.22 12.59 -18.87
C THR A 269 -8.71 11.28 -19.50
N ALA A 270 -9.45 11.37 -20.61
CA ALA A 270 -9.89 10.18 -21.35
C ALA A 270 -8.74 9.24 -21.70
N LYS A 271 -7.55 9.80 -22.03
CA LYS A 271 -6.35 9.01 -22.33
C LYS A 271 -5.81 8.26 -21.10
N GLU A 272 -5.87 8.87 -19.93
CA GLU A 272 -5.47 8.26 -18.67
C GLU A 272 -6.45 7.17 -18.24
N LEU A 273 -7.74 7.39 -18.44
CA LEU A 273 -8.77 6.37 -18.19
C LEU A 273 -8.58 5.14 -19.10
N MET A 274 -8.35 5.35 -20.40
CA MET A 274 -8.06 4.26 -21.33
C MET A 274 -6.79 3.49 -20.90
N MET A 275 -5.73 4.21 -20.55
CA MET A 275 -4.49 3.60 -20.07
C MET A 275 -4.72 2.74 -18.81
N LEU A 276 -5.53 3.21 -17.86
CA LEU A 276 -5.85 2.44 -16.65
C LEU A 276 -6.65 1.17 -16.96
N LYS A 277 -7.58 1.23 -17.92
CA LYS A 277 -8.32 0.05 -18.41
C LYS A 277 -7.40 -0.99 -19.03
N ASP A 278 -6.54 -0.57 -19.95
CA ASP A 278 -5.57 -1.47 -20.59
C ASP A 278 -4.63 -2.09 -19.55
N LEU A 279 -4.16 -1.30 -18.58
CA LEU A 279 -3.32 -1.79 -17.49
C LEU A 279 -4.06 -2.78 -16.58
N PHE A 280 -5.34 -2.57 -16.33
CA PHE A 280 -6.15 -3.47 -15.52
C PHE A 280 -6.14 -4.87 -16.11
N ASP A 281 -6.50 -5.04 -17.37
CA ASP A 281 -6.55 -6.33 -18.03
C ASP A 281 -5.21 -7.05 -18.03
N ILE A 282 -4.13 -6.33 -18.37
CA ILE A 282 -2.77 -6.87 -18.38
C ILE A 282 -2.34 -7.30 -16.97
N ARG A 283 -2.61 -6.48 -15.94
CA ARG A 283 -2.18 -6.75 -14.57
C ARG A 283 -2.99 -7.86 -13.91
N VAL A 284 -4.29 -7.91 -14.16
CA VAL A 284 -5.16 -9.01 -13.71
C VAL A 284 -4.66 -10.33 -14.25
N LEU A 285 -4.36 -10.41 -15.55
CA LEU A 285 -3.82 -11.62 -16.16
C LEU A 285 -2.47 -12.02 -15.56
N HIS A 286 -1.56 -11.03 -15.37
CA HIS A 286 -0.25 -11.26 -14.79
C HIS A 286 -0.33 -11.80 -13.35
N LEU A 287 -1.14 -11.18 -12.50
CA LEU A 287 -1.33 -11.59 -11.11
C LEU A 287 -2.00 -12.98 -11.02
N SER A 288 -2.99 -13.25 -11.87
CA SER A 288 -3.68 -14.54 -11.91
C SER A 288 -2.73 -15.67 -12.28
N ASN A 289 -1.90 -15.48 -13.28
CA ASN A 289 -0.92 -16.48 -13.71
C ASN A 289 0.16 -16.70 -12.64
N LYS A 290 0.65 -15.62 -12.01
CA LYS A 290 1.71 -15.71 -11.01
C LYS A 290 1.25 -16.37 -9.71
N PHE A 291 0.01 -16.13 -9.29
CA PHE A 291 -0.50 -16.62 -8.00
C PHE A 291 -1.40 -17.84 -8.13
N ASN A 292 -1.61 -18.34 -9.34
CA ASN A 292 -2.52 -19.46 -9.63
C ASN A 292 -3.90 -19.26 -8.97
N VAL A 293 -4.40 -18.04 -9.03
CA VAL A 293 -5.65 -17.61 -8.42
C VAL A 293 -6.67 -17.48 -9.54
N GLY A 294 -7.71 -18.30 -9.51
CA GLY A 294 -8.81 -18.15 -10.45
C GLY A 294 -9.41 -16.75 -10.38
N LEU A 295 -9.52 -16.08 -11.51
CA LEU A 295 -10.02 -14.70 -11.65
C LEU A 295 -11.37 -14.45 -10.98
N GLN A 296 -12.22 -15.47 -10.88
CA GLN A 296 -13.60 -15.34 -10.41
C GLN A 296 -13.78 -15.27 -8.88
N GLY A 297 -12.75 -15.50 -8.07
CA GLY A 297 -12.93 -15.58 -6.62
C GLY A 297 -12.07 -14.67 -5.76
N ASN A 298 -11.00 -14.09 -6.29
CA ASN A 298 -9.99 -13.40 -5.48
C ASN A 298 -9.64 -11.97 -5.94
N ILE A 299 -9.90 -11.61 -7.18
CA ILE A 299 -9.79 -10.21 -7.63
C ILE A 299 -11.23 -9.68 -7.68
N ASN A 300 -11.58 -8.91 -6.66
CA ASN A 300 -12.88 -8.29 -6.63
C ASN A 300 -12.76 -6.91 -7.25
N THR A 301 -13.21 -6.82 -8.50
CA THR A 301 -13.31 -5.55 -9.23
C THR A 301 -14.21 -4.57 -8.52
N ASP A 302 -15.29 -5.03 -7.87
CA ASP A 302 -16.20 -4.17 -7.11
C ASP A 302 -15.49 -3.44 -5.98
N VAL A 303 -14.52 -4.07 -5.30
CA VAL A 303 -13.73 -3.39 -4.25
C VAL A 303 -12.86 -2.29 -4.84
N LEU A 304 -12.27 -2.52 -6.00
CA LEU A 304 -11.49 -1.49 -6.68
C LEU A 304 -12.39 -0.37 -7.20
N GLN A 305 -13.52 -0.71 -7.81
CA GLN A 305 -14.48 0.25 -8.32
C GLN A 305 -15.15 1.05 -7.21
N ASP A 306 -15.66 0.41 -6.17
CA ASP A 306 -16.36 1.07 -5.07
C ASP A 306 -15.41 1.96 -4.25
N SER A 307 -14.15 1.54 -4.08
CA SER A 307 -13.20 2.21 -3.17
C SER A 307 -12.29 3.23 -3.86
N PHE A 308 -11.87 2.98 -5.11
CA PHE A 308 -10.81 3.77 -5.75
C PHE A 308 -11.14 4.30 -7.13
N PHE A 309 -11.92 3.56 -7.91
CA PHE A 309 -12.18 3.88 -9.30
C PHE A 309 -13.69 4.01 -9.55
N LYS A 310 -14.35 4.83 -8.71
CA LYS A 310 -15.78 5.08 -8.71
C LYS A 310 -16.24 5.45 -10.07
N ASN A 311 -16.39 5.35 -11.03
CA ASN A 311 -16.82 5.75 -12.37
C ASN A 311 -15.95 5.18 -13.49
N VAL A 312 -15.07 4.24 -13.19
CA VAL A 312 -14.31 3.54 -14.21
C VAL A 312 -14.94 2.18 -14.43
N ASP A 313 -15.58 1.97 -15.57
CA ASP A 313 -16.02 0.63 -16.01
C ASP A 313 -14.80 -0.17 -16.45
N PHE A 314 -14.43 -1.14 -15.64
CA PHE A 314 -13.40 -2.13 -15.97
C PHE A 314 -14.03 -3.38 -16.57
#